data_4f2434a52fe84891f5f295d0c64a3685
#
_entry.id   4f2434a52fe84891f5f295d0c64a3685
#
_cell.length_a   1.000
_cell.length_b   1.000
_cell.length_c   1.000
_cell.angle_alpha   90.00
_cell.angle_beta   90.00
_cell.angle_gamma   90.00
#
_symmetry.space_group_name_H-M   'P 1'
#
loop_
_entity.id
_entity.type
_entity.pdbx_description
1 polymer ?
#
loop_
_entity_poly.entity_id
_entity_poly.type
_entity_poly.pdbx_seq_one_letter_code
_entity_poly.pdbx_strand_id
1 'polypeptide(L)'
;MSKPEITVYGAHWCPDCRQSKQFLGEHQIPYNWVDIEEDKAAEEFVIKTNKGKRIIPTITFPDDTFLVEPSNAELATKLGLKTTASRSHYDLIVLGGGPAGLTAALYTAREFIDTLVIERAAFGGQAAGTEKLDNMPGFPEGVAGIEFSQRLRQQAERFGRIQRPRHPHRNREPLQ
;
A
#
# COMPACT_ATOMS: atom_id res chain seq x y z
N MET A 1 9.12 -19.56 -16.37
CA MET A 1 8.93 -19.72 -14.91
C MET A 1 8.33 -18.42 -14.41
N SER A 2 7.09 -18.44 -13.94
CA SER A 2 6.47 -17.26 -13.30
C SER A 2 7.31 -16.87 -12.09
N LYS A 3 7.58 -15.56 -11.96
CA LYS A 3 8.25 -15.01 -10.78
C LYS A 3 7.44 -15.43 -9.54
N PRO A 4 8.06 -15.97 -8.48
CA PRO A 4 7.30 -16.30 -7.28
C PRO A 4 6.57 -15.06 -6.79
N GLU A 5 5.28 -15.21 -6.55
CA GLU A 5 4.41 -14.11 -6.10
C GLU A 5 4.35 -14.10 -4.58
N ILE A 6 4.02 -12.94 -4.00
CA ILE A 6 3.75 -12.85 -2.57
C ILE A 6 2.56 -13.76 -2.26
N THR A 7 2.70 -14.63 -1.27
CA THR A 7 1.62 -15.52 -0.82
C THR A 7 1.31 -15.27 0.64
N VAL A 8 0.03 -15.05 0.94
CA VAL A 8 -0.49 -14.84 2.29
C VAL A 8 -1.22 -16.10 2.73
N TYR A 9 -0.65 -16.82 3.67
CA TYR A 9 -1.26 -17.97 4.34
C TYR A 9 -2.01 -17.51 5.57
N GLY A 10 -3.30 -17.84 5.67
CA GLY A 10 -4.11 -17.37 6.77
C GLY A 10 -5.48 -18.05 6.86
N ALA A 11 -6.40 -17.45 7.60
CA ALA A 11 -7.79 -17.88 7.71
C ALA A 11 -8.75 -16.68 7.63
N HIS A 12 -9.98 -16.90 7.16
CA HIS A 12 -10.95 -15.81 6.96
C HIS A 12 -11.34 -15.08 8.24
N TRP A 13 -11.34 -15.76 9.37
CA TRP A 13 -11.69 -15.20 10.68
C TRP A 13 -10.56 -14.39 11.33
N CYS A 14 -9.31 -14.54 10.88
CA CYS A 14 -8.11 -13.94 11.48
C CYS A 14 -8.07 -12.40 11.25
N PRO A 15 -8.05 -11.58 12.31
CA PRO A 15 -7.98 -10.12 12.18
C PRO A 15 -6.69 -9.62 11.53
N ASP A 16 -5.54 -10.21 11.90
CA ASP A 16 -4.22 -9.81 11.39
C ASP A 16 -4.06 -10.20 9.91
N CYS A 17 -4.70 -11.31 9.50
CA CYS A 17 -4.78 -11.68 8.09
C CYS A 17 -5.57 -10.65 7.29
N ARG A 18 -6.70 -10.16 7.81
CA ARG A 18 -7.50 -9.09 7.19
C ARG A 18 -6.68 -7.81 7.09
N GLN A 19 -5.97 -7.44 8.16
CA GLN A 19 -5.10 -6.25 8.17
C GLN A 19 -4.01 -6.34 7.10
N SER A 20 -3.32 -7.49 6.99
CA SER A 20 -2.27 -7.70 5.99
C SER A 20 -2.82 -7.66 4.56
N LYS A 21 -3.96 -8.31 4.31
CA LYS A 21 -4.66 -8.27 3.01
C LYS A 21 -5.09 -6.85 2.65
N GLN A 22 -5.67 -6.12 3.60
CA GLN A 22 -6.05 -4.73 3.40
C GLN A 22 -4.83 -3.88 3.06
N PHE A 23 -3.72 -4.07 3.78
CA PHE A 23 -2.47 -3.36 3.53
C PHE A 23 -1.95 -3.59 2.11
N LEU A 24 -1.86 -4.85 1.68
CA LEU A 24 -1.40 -5.20 0.34
C LEU A 24 -2.33 -4.63 -0.75
N GLY A 25 -3.65 -4.76 -0.56
CA GLY A 25 -4.66 -4.21 -1.47
C GLY A 25 -4.60 -2.69 -1.57
N GLU A 26 -4.55 -1.96 -0.45
CA GLU A 26 -4.42 -0.50 -0.41
C GLU A 26 -3.15 0.00 -1.11
N HIS A 27 -2.10 -0.83 -1.15
CA HIS A 27 -0.85 -0.54 -1.82
C HIS A 27 -0.79 -1.07 -3.26
N GLN A 28 -1.88 -1.68 -3.75
CA GLN A 28 -1.96 -2.28 -5.09
C GLN A 28 -0.85 -3.33 -5.33
N ILE A 29 -0.50 -4.07 -4.30
CA ILE A 29 0.51 -5.12 -4.35
C ILE A 29 -0.22 -6.45 -4.57
N PRO A 30 -0.01 -7.11 -5.72
CA PRO A 30 -0.63 -8.39 -6.00
C PRO A 30 -0.10 -9.47 -5.05
N TYR A 31 -0.99 -10.33 -4.59
CA TYR A 31 -0.66 -11.46 -3.74
C TYR A 31 -1.62 -12.62 -3.99
N ASN A 32 -1.15 -13.85 -3.71
CA ASN A 32 -1.98 -15.03 -3.64
C ASN A 32 -2.50 -15.20 -2.20
N TRP A 33 -3.79 -15.51 -2.07
CA TRP A 33 -4.37 -15.90 -0.80
C TRP A 33 -4.51 -17.41 -0.72
N VAL A 34 -4.05 -17.99 0.39
CA VAL A 34 -4.21 -19.42 0.67
C VAL A 34 -4.84 -19.58 2.05
N ASP A 35 -6.04 -20.17 2.08
CA ASP A 35 -6.70 -20.50 3.33
C ASP A 35 -6.15 -21.82 3.87
N ILE A 36 -5.50 -21.78 5.03
CA ILE A 36 -4.88 -22.95 5.65
C ILE A 36 -5.90 -23.90 6.29
N GLU A 37 -7.16 -23.50 6.42
CA GLU A 37 -8.23 -24.39 6.91
C GLU A 37 -8.79 -25.27 5.80
N GLU A 38 -8.65 -24.82 4.54
CA GLU A 38 -9.11 -25.54 3.34
C GLU A 38 -7.97 -26.34 2.69
N ASP A 39 -6.70 -25.92 2.90
CA ASP A 39 -5.51 -26.55 2.33
C ASP A 39 -4.57 -27.12 3.40
N LYS A 40 -4.61 -28.43 3.58
CA LYS A 40 -3.75 -29.15 4.56
C LYS A 40 -2.26 -29.02 4.26
N ALA A 41 -1.87 -28.98 2.98
CA ALA A 41 -0.46 -28.82 2.63
C ALA A 41 0.04 -27.42 2.98
N ALA A 42 -0.80 -26.41 2.84
CA ALA A 42 -0.51 -25.05 3.27
C ALA A 42 -0.43 -24.94 4.80
N GLU A 43 -1.30 -25.62 5.54
CA GLU A 43 -1.22 -25.68 6.99
C GLU A 43 0.09 -26.33 7.47
N GLU A 44 0.48 -27.47 6.90
CA GLU A 44 1.75 -28.13 7.20
C GLU A 44 2.95 -27.24 6.88
N PHE A 45 2.90 -26.52 5.76
CA PHE A 45 3.93 -25.55 5.39
C PHE A 45 4.06 -24.45 6.44
N VAL A 46 2.95 -23.86 6.89
CA VAL A 46 2.92 -22.83 7.94
C VAL A 46 3.51 -23.35 9.24
N ILE A 47 3.09 -24.54 9.68
CA ILE A 47 3.59 -25.18 10.92
C ILE A 47 5.09 -25.43 10.81
N LYS A 48 5.56 -25.96 9.70
CA LYS A 48 7.00 -26.22 9.46
C LYS A 48 7.82 -24.93 9.48
N THR A 49 7.34 -23.89 8.76
CA THR A 49 7.99 -22.59 8.69
C THR A 49 8.07 -21.90 10.06
N ASN A 50 7.06 -22.06 10.89
CA ASN A 50 6.95 -21.47 12.22
C ASN A 50 7.43 -22.41 13.36
N LYS A 51 8.36 -23.34 13.06
CA LYS A 51 8.99 -24.23 14.06
C LYS A 51 7.97 -25.03 14.88
N GLY A 52 6.97 -25.58 14.23
CA GLY A 52 5.94 -26.40 14.84
C GLY A 52 4.71 -25.63 15.35
N LYS A 53 4.63 -24.33 15.15
CA LYS A 53 3.50 -23.49 15.56
C LYS A 53 2.63 -23.09 14.36
N ARG A 54 1.32 -23.12 14.55
CA ARG A 54 0.32 -22.66 13.58
C ARG A 54 0.08 -21.16 13.78
N ILE A 55 0.96 -20.31 13.21
CA ILE A 55 0.88 -18.85 13.34
C ILE A 55 0.48 -18.23 12.01
N ILE A 56 -0.54 -17.37 12.00
CA ILE A 56 -1.10 -16.69 10.83
C ILE A 56 -1.36 -15.20 11.11
N PRO A 57 -1.18 -14.31 10.10
CA PRO A 57 -0.71 -14.62 8.75
C PRO A 57 0.77 -15.00 8.71
N THR A 58 1.12 -15.99 7.90
CA THR A 58 2.49 -16.21 7.42
C THR A 58 2.54 -15.75 5.98
N ILE A 59 3.46 -14.85 5.65
CA ILE A 59 3.54 -14.21 4.32
C ILE A 59 4.90 -14.53 3.72
N THR A 60 4.91 -15.20 2.56
CA THR A 60 6.14 -15.49 1.81
C THR A 60 6.35 -14.49 0.68
N PHE A 61 7.62 -14.24 0.35
CA PHE A 61 8.03 -13.26 -0.64
C PHE A 61 8.84 -13.90 -1.77
N PRO A 62 8.96 -13.23 -2.94
CA PRO A 62 9.70 -13.73 -4.10
C PRO A 62 11.20 -13.99 -3.87
N ASP A 63 11.75 -13.53 -2.79
CA ASP A 63 13.15 -13.69 -2.37
C ASP A 63 13.35 -14.82 -1.34
N ASP A 64 12.40 -15.76 -1.27
CA ASP A 64 12.39 -16.90 -0.35
C ASP A 64 12.38 -16.52 1.15
N THR A 65 12.14 -15.26 1.47
CA THR A 65 11.94 -14.83 2.85
C THR A 65 10.47 -14.89 3.25
N PHE A 66 10.21 -14.84 4.54
CA PHE A 66 8.85 -14.78 5.07
C PHE A 66 8.74 -13.85 6.27
N LEU A 67 7.52 -13.38 6.52
CA LEU A 67 7.13 -12.65 7.72
C LEU A 67 5.97 -13.37 8.40
N VAL A 68 5.94 -13.31 9.73
CA VAL A 68 4.92 -13.94 10.57
C VAL A 68 4.24 -12.86 11.39
N GLU A 69 2.91 -12.78 11.31
CA GLU A 69 2.11 -11.74 11.97
C GLU A 69 2.70 -10.32 11.80
N PRO A 70 3.10 -9.94 10.57
CA PRO A 70 3.79 -8.67 10.40
C PRO A 70 2.88 -7.48 10.66
N SER A 71 3.41 -6.50 11.36
CA SER A 71 2.82 -5.17 11.39
C SER A 71 2.86 -4.52 10.00
N ASN A 72 2.01 -3.52 9.80
CA ASN A 72 2.04 -2.74 8.57
C ASN A 72 3.39 -2.05 8.31
N ALA A 73 4.14 -1.71 9.37
CA ALA A 73 5.46 -1.11 9.26
C ALA A 73 6.51 -2.10 8.75
N GLU A 74 6.46 -3.35 9.23
CA GLU A 74 7.33 -4.44 8.77
C GLU A 74 7.03 -4.80 7.32
N LEU A 75 5.75 -4.90 6.94
CA LEU A 75 5.34 -5.10 5.54
C LEU A 75 5.84 -3.95 4.65
N ALA A 76 5.67 -2.71 5.09
CA ALA A 76 6.15 -1.55 4.34
C ALA A 76 7.67 -1.59 4.13
N THR A 77 8.43 -1.92 5.18
CA THR A 77 9.89 -2.04 5.11
C THR A 77 10.30 -3.15 4.15
N LYS A 78 9.68 -4.32 4.27
CA LYS A 78 9.94 -5.48 3.40
C LYS A 78 9.67 -5.19 1.93
N LEU A 79 8.63 -4.42 1.66
CA LEU A 79 8.21 -4.04 0.31
C LEU A 79 8.90 -2.78 -0.24
N GLY A 80 9.87 -2.23 0.51
CA GLY A 80 10.60 -1.01 0.11
C GLY A 80 9.71 0.23 0.03
N LEU A 81 8.59 0.24 0.74
CA LEU A 81 7.67 1.38 0.77
C LEU A 81 8.23 2.48 1.68
N LYS A 82 8.31 3.69 1.17
CA LYS A 82 8.74 4.84 1.96
C LYS A 82 7.64 5.25 2.94
N THR A 83 7.87 5.06 4.22
CA THR A 83 6.90 5.35 5.31
C THR A 83 7.29 6.53 6.17
N THR A 84 8.48 7.08 5.98
CA THR A 84 9.01 8.23 6.72
C THR A 84 9.35 9.37 5.77
N ALA A 85 9.17 10.60 6.25
CA ALA A 85 9.60 11.79 5.53
C ALA A 85 11.13 11.83 5.41
N SER A 86 11.67 12.25 4.26
CA SER A 86 13.13 12.32 4.05
C SER A 86 13.76 13.54 4.70
N ARG A 87 12.96 14.52 5.09
CA ARG A 87 13.38 15.76 5.72
C ARG A 87 12.55 16.05 6.97
N SER A 88 13.09 16.83 7.86
CA SER A 88 12.40 17.29 9.08
C SER A 88 11.52 18.53 8.86
N HIS A 89 11.64 19.18 7.70
CA HIS A 89 10.92 20.41 7.37
C HIS A 89 10.45 20.39 5.91
N TYR A 90 9.25 20.93 5.70
CA TYR A 90 8.63 21.17 4.39
C TYR A 90 7.84 22.47 4.46
N ASP A 91 7.80 23.20 3.33
CA ASP A 91 7.03 24.44 3.22
C ASP A 91 5.52 24.18 3.18
N LEU A 92 5.13 23.04 2.58
CA LEU A 92 3.74 22.63 2.46
C LEU A 92 3.58 21.13 2.71
N ILE A 93 2.50 20.77 3.42
CA ILE A 93 2.06 19.39 3.59
C ILE A 93 0.66 19.24 3.00
N VAL A 94 0.55 18.34 2.01
CA VAL A 94 -0.73 17.96 1.40
C VAL A 94 -1.20 16.65 2.03
N LEU A 95 -2.40 16.66 2.62
CA LEU A 95 -3.02 15.46 3.18
C LEU A 95 -3.97 14.83 2.17
N GLY A 96 -3.61 13.66 1.69
CA GLY A 96 -4.32 12.88 0.67
C GLY A 96 -3.63 12.94 -0.69
N GLY A 97 -3.33 11.77 -1.25
CA GLY A 97 -2.69 11.56 -2.55
C GLY A 97 -3.68 11.23 -3.68
N GLY A 98 -4.92 11.66 -3.56
CA GLY A 98 -5.90 11.60 -4.65
C GLY A 98 -5.64 12.65 -5.73
N PRO A 99 -6.51 12.75 -6.77
CA PRO A 99 -6.31 13.68 -7.89
C PRO A 99 -6.09 15.14 -7.45
N ALA A 100 -6.87 15.62 -6.50
CA ALA A 100 -6.74 16.99 -5.99
C ALA A 100 -5.39 17.23 -5.29
N GLY A 101 -4.99 16.32 -4.41
CA GLY A 101 -3.72 16.43 -3.68
C GLY A 101 -2.49 16.30 -4.59
N LEU A 102 -2.53 15.37 -5.56
CA LEU A 102 -1.46 15.22 -6.54
C LEU A 102 -1.37 16.43 -7.47
N THR A 103 -2.51 17.01 -7.85
CA THR A 103 -2.54 18.26 -8.64
C THR A 103 -1.97 19.43 -7.85
N ALA A 104 -2.37 19.60 -6.59
CA ALA A 104 -1.78 20.61 -5.71
C ALA A 104 -0.27 20.44 -5.60
N ALA A 105 0.21 19.22 -5.34
CA ALA A 105 1.62 18.92 -5.25
C ALA A 105 2.39 19.18 -6.56
N LEU A 106 1.77 18.90 -7.72
CA LEU A 106 2.34 19.22 -9.02
C LEU A 106 2.59 20.73 -9.17
N TYR A 107 1.60 21.54 -8.86
CA TYR A 107 1.72 23.01 -9.04
C TYR A 107 2.67 23.62 -8.01
N THR A 108 2.61 23.21 -6.76
CA THR A 108 3.53 23.72 -5.73
C THR A 108 4.98 23.33 -6.01
N ALA A 109 5.22 22.11 -6.48
CA ALA A 109 6.55 21.66 -6.86
C ALA A 109 7.12 22.45 -8.06
N ARG A 110 6.28 22.87 -9.01
CA ARG A 110 6.69 23.74 -10.14
C ARG A 110 7.11 25.13 -9.69
N GLU A 111 6.54 25.62 -8.60
CA GLU A 111 6.88 26.91 -7.97
C GLU A 111 8.03 26.77 -6.94
N PHE A 112 8.75 25.63 -6.96
CA PHE A 112 9.87 25.34 -6.06
C PHE A 112 9.51 25.31 -4.57
N ILE A 113 8.23 25.14 -4.25
CA ILE A 113 7.73 24.94 -2.87
C ILE A 113 8.03 23.49 -2.46
N ASP A 114 8.80 23.30 -1.39
CA ASP A 114 9.14 21.97 -0.89
C ASP A 114 7.88 21.31 -0.28
N THR A 115 7.30 20.40 -1.03
CA THR A 115 5.98 19.85 -0.73
C THR A 115 6.04 18.38 -0.35
N LEU A 116 5.44 18.03 0.80
CA LEU A 116 5.22 16.66 1.23
C LEU A 116 3.76 16.26 1.00
N VAL A 117 3.54 15.15 0.29
CA VAL A 117 2.21 14.53 0.20
C VAL A 117 2.13 13.35 1.13
N ILE A 118 1.19 13.38 2.05
CA ILE A 118 0.90 12.28 2.98
C ILE A 118 -0.35 11.54 2.49
N GLU A 119 -0.19 10.26 2.19
CA GLU A 119 -1.29 9.38 1.77
C GLU A 119 -1.33 8.13 2.66
N ARG A 120 -2.52 7.78 3.11
CA ARG A 120 -2.73 6.61 3.97
C ARG A 120 -2.60 5.30 3.21
N ALA A 121 -3.13 5.29 1.99
CA ALA A 121 -3.20 4.10 1.12
C ALA A 121 -2.36 4.28 -0.15
N ALA A 122 -2.76 3.70 -1.26
CA ALA A 122 -2.13 3.96 -2.56
C ALA A 122 -2.47 5.35 -3.09
N PHE A 123 -1.52 5.97 -3.79
CA PHE A 123 -1.79 7.21 -4.51
C PHE A 123 -2.91 7.02 -5.54
N GLY A 124 -3.74 8.04 -5.71
CA GLY A 124 -4.89 8.04 -6.59
C GLY A 124 -6.23 8.11 -5.84
N GLY A 125 -6.25 7.74 -4.55
CA GLY A 125 -7.46 7.80 -3.72
C GLY A 125 -8.64 7.03 -4.33
N GLN A 126 -9.84 7.53 -4.16
CA GLN A 126 -11.08 6.92 -4.69
C GLN A 126 -11.09 6.83 -6.22
N ALA A 127 -10.43 7.76 -6.90
CA ALA A 127 -10.36 7.76 -8.36
C ALA A 127 -9.64 6.52 -8.90
N ALA A 128 -8.60 6.03 -8.20
CA ALA A 128 -7.87 4.84 -8.62
C ALA A 128 -8.71 3.55 -8.61
N GLY A 129 -9.75 3.50 -7.77
CA GLY A 129 -10.68 2.38 -7.71
C GLY A 129 -11.85 2.45 -8.72
N THR A 130 -11.95 3.54 -9.49
CA THR A 130 -13.03 3.75 -10.46
C THR A 130 -12.65 3.08 -11.79
N GLU A 131 -13.56 2.27 -12.33
CA GLU A 131 -13.32 1.56 -13.60
C GLU A 131 -13.08 2.54 -14.74
N LYS A 132 -13.93 3.58 -14.87
CA LYS A 132 -13.83 4.60 -15.91
C LYS A 132 -14.20 5.98 -15.37
N LEU A 133 -13.37 6.96 -15.65
CA LEU A 133 -13.59 8.38 -15.41
C LEU A 133 -13.98 9.06 -16.73
N ASP A 134 -15.25 9.41 -16.89
CA ASP A 134 -15.77 10.05 -18.12
C ASP A 134 -15.73 11.59 -18.06
N ASN A 135 -15.53 12.15 -16.88
CA ASN A 135 -15.55 13.60 -16.65
C ASN A 135 -14.17 14.23 -16.47
N MET A 136 -13.11 13.54 -16.95
CA MET A 136 -11.75 14.05 -16.82
C MET A 136 -11.33 14.83 -18.05
N PRO A 137 -11.06 16.15 -17.95
CA PRO A 137 -10.61 16.96 -19.08
C PRO A 137 -9.35 16.39 -19.73
N GLY A 138 -9.30 16.39 -21.07
CA GLY A 138 -8.20 15.83 -21.85
C GLY A 138 -8.33 14.36 -22.18
N PHE A 139 -9.40 13.69 -21.71
CA PHE A 139 -9.69 12.28 -22.01
C PHE A 139 -11.12 12.15 -22.59
N PRO A 140 -11.31 12.47 -23.88
CA PRO A 140 -12.63 12.50 -24.51
C PRO A 140 -13.34 11.13 -24.52
N GLU A 141 -12.55 10.04 -24.52
CA GLU A 141 -13.06 8.66 -24.45
C GLU A 141 -13.18 8.15 -23.01
N GLY A 142 -12.90 9.01 -22.00
CA GLY A 142 -12.72 8.61 -20.63
C GLY A 142 -11.37 7.93 -20.39
N VAL A 143 -11.06 7.62 -19.14
CA VAL A 143 -9.82 6.96 -18.74
C VAL A 143 -10.06 6.06 -17.53
N ALA A 144 -9.38 4.91 -17.46
CA ALA A 144 -9.41 4.09 -16.27
C ALA A 144 -8.83 4.84 -15.06
N GLY A 145 -9.49 4.76 -13.90
CA GLY A 145 -9.09 5.53 -12.72
C GLY A 145 -7.67 5.21 -12.25
N ILE A 146 -7.26 3.94 -12.37
CA ILE A 146 -5.89 3.53 -12.06
C ILE A 146 -4.86 4.16 -12.99
N GLU A 147 -5.14 4.18 -14.29
CA GLU A 147 -4.25 4.77 -15.30
C GLU A 147 -4.13 6.29 -15.09
N PHE A 148 -5.25 6.98 -14.92
CA PHE A 148 -5.27 8.41 -14.62
C PHE A 148 -4.43 8.74 -13.38
N SER A 149 -4.62 7.99 -12.30
CA SER A 149 -3.90 8.18 -11.05
C SER A 149 -2.39 7.96 -11.19
N GLN A 150 -1.99 6.95 -11.95
CA GLN A 150 -0.59 6.68 -12.25
C GLN A 150 0.06 7.80 -13.06
N ARG A 151 -0.60 8.28 -14.11
CA ARG A 151 -0.12 9.39 -14.95
C ARG A 151 0.04 10.68 -14.15
N LEU A 152 -0.96 11.01 -13.32
CA LEU A 152 -0.92 12.21 -12.49
C LEU A 152 0.18 12.13 -11.42
N ARG A 153 0.36 10.98 -10.80
CA ARG A 153 1.44 10.74 -9.87
C ARG A 153 2.81 10.91 -10.54
N GLN A 154 3.04 10.27 -11.70
CA GLN A 154 4.29 10.38 -12.45
C GLN A 154 4.59 11.84 -12.83
N GLN A 155 3.54 12.58 -13.24
CA GLN A 155 3.69 13.99 -13.57
C GLN A 155 4.08 14.82 -12.35
N ALA A 156 3.46 14.60 -11.20
CA ALA A 156 3.79 15.30 -9.97
C ALA A 156 5.21 14.95 -9.47
N GLU A 157 5.60 13.68 -9.53
CA GLU A 157 6.95 13.21 -9.14
C GLU A 157 8.07 13.83 -10.00
N ARG A 158 7.77 14.14 -11.27
CA ARG A 158 8.75 14.78 -12.17
C ARG A 158 9.15 16.18 -11.71
N PHE A 159 8.24 16.92 -11.05
CA PHE A 159 8.48 18.31 -10.60
C PHE A 159 8.83 18.42 -9.12
N GLY A 160 8.52 17.41 -8.31
CA GLY A 160 8.74 17.49 -6.87
C GLY A 160 8.90 16.14 -6.20
N ARG A 161 9.33 16.19 -4.94
CA ARG A 161 9.48 14.99 -4.10
C ARG A 161 8.14 14.69 -3.44
N ILE A 162 7.41 13.73 -4.00
CA ILE A 162 6.23 13.17 -3.34
C ILE A 162 6.69 12.06 -2.44
N GLN A 163 6.52 12.23 -1.14
CA GLN A 163 6.83 11.23 -0.15
C GLN A 163 5.57 10.70 0.52
N ARG A 164 5.67 9.47 1.00
CA ARG A 164 4.62 8.73 1.66
C ARG A 164 5.02 8.40 3.09
N PRO A 165 4.90 9.31 4.07
CA PRO A 165 4.91 8.89 5.46
C PRO A 165 3.54 8.32 5.81
N ARG A 166 3.52 7.15 6.45
CA ARG A 166 2.33 6.63 7.12
C ARG A 166 2.15 7.34 8.44
N HIS A 167 0.89 7.69 8.76
CA HIS A 167 0.52 7.88 10.15
C HIS A 167 0.78 6.58 10.92
N PRO A 168 1.52 6.60 12.03
CA PRO A 168 1.44 5.52 12.99
C PRO A 168 -0.03 5.39 13.38
N HIS A 169 -0.58 4.18 13.33
CA HIS A 169 -1.89 3.93 13.92
C HIS A 169 -1.85 4.47 15.35
N ARG A 170 -2.71 5.45 15.66
CA ARG A 170 -3.03 5.74 17.05
C ARG A 170 -3.56 4.44 17.63
N ASN A 171 -2.76 3.79 18.46
CA ASN A 171 -3.31 2.89 19.45
C ASN A 171 -4.36 3.73 20.18
N ARG A 172 -5.63 3.44 19.94
CA ARG A 172 -6.67 3.94 20.82
C ARG A 172 -6.48 3.19 22.12
N GLU A 173 -5.72 3.77 23.04
CA GLU A 173 -5.84 3.39 24.43
C GLU A 173 -7.31 3.62 24.78
N PRO A 174 -7.99 2.65 25.38
CA PRO A 174 -9.34 2.88 25.89
C PRO A 174 -9.25 4.00 26.90
N LEU A 175 -10.05 5.04 26.71
CA LEU A 175 -10.26 6.09 27.71
C LEU A 175 -10.71 5.39 29.00
N GLN A 176 -9.91 5.49 30.06
CA GLN A 176 -10.27 5.08 31.41
C GLN A 176 -11.35 6.02 31.96
#